data_45e69bc6876ae0c86de7a5424dd5b3db
#
_entry.id   45e69bc6876ae0c86de7a5424dd5b3db
#
_cell.length_a   1.000
_cell.length_b   1.000
_cell.length_c   1.000
_cell.angle_alpha   90.00
_cell.angle_beta   90.00
_cell.angle_gamma   90.00
#
_symmetry.space_group_name_H-M   'P 1'
#
loop_
_entity.id
_entity.type
_entity.pdbx_description
1 polymer ?
#
loop_
_entity_poly.entity_id
_entity_poly.type
_entity_poly.pdbx_seq_one_letter_code
_entity_poly.pdbx_strand_id
1 'polypeptide(L)'
;GWGTPGQARGKGTFRETWTLRWCPEHDLALIEHAALGTTVPAAATQRARGLAGTEPVALAELTSLVEQCLLAELPDALPEVLAALSAKAALDTDVTHLMAALPAMVRAHRYGDVRGTPAEGLAAIVRSMLDRICVGLPVAATGMDDEAAAGLLKHVDGVHSAVALLDAGAQGGTGGPPAEDGRSGGDANAEAGSPRRRWLGTLRGISDRRDLHGLIEGRLTRILLDCGELDDAGDRMSRAMSRGRLPARAAAWVEGFLAGGGLLLVHDPRLLGLVDGWLTGLSSGQFTDVLPLLRRTFGTFAAPERRAVGERLRSAGRDAGEREETVDERRAAPAVATVLAILGTPSR
;
A
#
# COMPACT_ATOMS: atom_id res chain seq x y z
N GLY A 1 17.58 -11.59 -22.08
CA GLY A 1 18.27 -12.02 -20.87
C GLY A 1 18.90 -13.37 -21.03
N TRP A 2 20.22 -13.47 -20.75
CA TRP A 2 21.02 -14.69 -20.90
C TRP A 2 20.86 -15.64 -19.74
N GLY A 3 20.09 -15.27 -18.72
CA GLY A 3 19.84 -16.07 -17.56
C GLY A 3 18.51 -15.76 -16.88
N THR A 4 18.04 -16.71 -16.11
CA THR A 4 16.85 -16.56 -15.26
C THR A 4 17.27 -16.50 -13.78
N PRO A 5 16.76 -15.54 -13.00
CA PRO A 5 17.04 -15.49 -11.57
C PRO A 5 16.45 -16.73 -10.89
N GLY A 6 17.26 -17.39 -10.06
CA GLY A 6 16.81 -18.47 -9.19
C GLY A 6 16.08 -17.93 -7.97
N GLN A 7 15.19 -18.74 -7.39
CA GLN A 7 14.59 -18.38 -6.10
C GLN A 7 15.66 -18.37 -5.01
N ALA A 8 15.83 -17.25 -4.32
CA ALA A 8 16.74 -17.11 -3.20
C ALA A 8 16.32 -18.06 -2.06
N ARG A 9 17.08 -19.13 -1.85
CA ARG A 9 16.95 -20.03 -0.71
C ARG A 9 17.99 -19.64 0.34
N GLY A 10 17.62 -18.77 1.27
CA GLY A 10 18.48 -18.43 2.38
C GLY A 10 18.02 -17.19 3.10
N LYS A 11 17.50 -17.33 4.32
CA LYS A 11 17.28 -16.20 5.22
C LYS A 11 18.66 -15.61 5.59
N GLY A 12 18.90 -14.34 5.21
CA GLY A 12 20.01 -13.55 5.71
C GLY A 12 21.29 -13.50 4.85
N THR A 13 21.29 -14.04 3.63
CA THR A 13 22.41 -13.86 2.69
C THR A 13 21.93 -13.30 1.37
N PHE A 14 22.47 -12.15 0.95
CA PHE A 14 22.25 -11.56 -0.37
C PHE A 14 23.01 -12.34 -1.45
N ARG A 15 22.68 -13.61 -1.65
CA ARG A 15 23.24 -14.43 -2.72
C ARG A 15 22.18 -14.58 -3.80
N GLU A 16 22.46 -13.98 -4.97
CA GLU A 16 21.68 -14.20 -6.17
C GLU A 16 22.20 -15.47 -6.87
N THR A 17 21.29 -16.36 -7.21
CA THR A 17 21.61 -17.54 -8.00
C THR A 17 21.01 -17.35 -9.38
N TRP A 18 21.85 -17.44 -10.41
CA TRP A 18 21.45 -17.30 -11.79
C TRP A 18 21.69 -18.61 -12.54
N THR A 19 20.69 -19.06 -13.29
CA THR A 19 20.88 -20.16 -14.24
C THR A 19 21.21 -19.57 -15.60
N LEU A 20 22.44 -19.75 -16.05
CA LEU A 20 22.88 -19.28 -17.37
C LEU A 20 22.80 -20.44 -18.37
N ARG A 21 22.19 -20.18 -19.51
CA ARG A 21 22.14 -21.12 -20.62
C ARG A 21 22.61 -20.41 -21.88
N TRP A 22 23.65 -20.90 -22.50
CA TRP A 22 24.10 -20.43 -23.80
C TRP A 22 23.18 -20.99 -24.90
N CYS A 23 22.82 -20.15 -25.87
CA CYS A 23 22.09 -20.54 -27.06
C CYS A 23 22.59 -19.74 -28.25
N PRO A 24 22.42 -20.23 -29.51
CA PRO A 24 22.97 -19.59 -30.70
C PRO A 24 22.53 -18.15 -30.92
N GLU A 25 21.37 -17.78 -30.43
CA GLU A 25 20.85 -16.40 -30.49
C GLU A 25 21.75 -15.42 -29.71
N HIS A 26 22.50 -15.90 -28.71
CA HIS A 26 23.47 -15.07 -28.02
C HIS A 26 24.66 -14.69 -28.88
N ASP A 27 25.12 -15.59 -29.76
CA ASP A 27 26.18 -15.31 -30.71
C ASP A 27 25.76 -14.20 -31.70
N LEU A 28 24.54 -14.28 -32.21
CA LEU A 28 23.98 -13.25 -33.10
C LEU A 28 23.86 -11.90 -32.34
N ALA A 29 23.34 -11.89 -31.12
CA ALA A 29 23.22 -10.69 -30.33
C ALA A 29 24.59 -10.04 -30.02
N LEU A 30 25.62 -10.83 -29.77
CA LEU A 30 26.98 -10.30 -29.58
C LEU A 30 27.53 -9.65 -30.85
N ILE A 31 27.31 -10.25 -32.01
CA ILE A 31 27.74 -9.71 -33.31
C ILE A 31 26.99 -8.40 -33.61
N GLU A 32 25.66 -8.37 -33.42
CA GLU A 32 24.86 -7.18 -33.63
C GLU A 32 25.27 -6.00 -32.72
N HIS A 33 25.71 -6.30 -31.52
CA HIS A 33 26.10 -5.27 -30.54
C HIS A 33 27.60 -4.97 -30.53
N ALA A 34 28.40 -5.66 -31.34
CA ALA A 34 29.87 -5.45 -31.41
C ALA A 34 30.25 -4.02 -31.82
N ALA A 35 29.38 -3.32 -32.58
CA ALA A 35 29.58 -1.92 -32.92
C ALA A 35 29.50 -0.95 -31.71
N LEU A 36 28.88 -1.38 -30.63
CA LEU A 36 28.73 -0.57 -29.40
C LEU A 36 29.95 -0.70 -28.46
N GLY A 37 30.74 -1.76 -28.60
CA GLY A 37 31.92 -1.98 -27.76
C GLY A 37 32.54 -3.34 -27.97
N THR A 38 33.82 -3.44 -27.65
CA THR A 38 34.62 -4.66 -27.82
C THR A 38 34.46 -5.67 -26.69
N THR A 39 33.80 -5.27 -25.59
CA THR A 39 33.46 -6.16 -24.47
C THR A 39 31.98 -6.04 -24.14
N VAL A 40 31.40 -7.08 -23.51
CA VAL A 40 30.00 -7.07 -23.11
C VAL A 40 29.66 -5.89 -22.18
N PRO A 41 30.46 -5.56 -21.14
CA PRO A 41 30.21 -4.39 -20.31
C PRO A 41 30.24 -3.07 -21.08
N ALA A 42 31.23 -2.88 -21.98
CA ALA A 42 31.35 -1.66 -22.78
C ALA A 42 30.17 -1.49 -23.73
N ALA A 43 29.78 -2.57 -24.44
CA ALA A 43 28.62 -2.56 -25.33
C ALA A 43 27.32 -2.31 -24.57
N ALA A 44 27.13 -2.93 -23.39
CA ALA A 44 25.96 -2.73 -22.54
C ALA A 44 25.89 -1.29 -22.00
N THR A 45 26.99 -0.73 -21.56
CA THR A 45 27.10 0.69 -21.12
C THR A 45 26.70 1.64 -22.25
N GLN A 46 27.25 1.45 -23.45
CA GLN A 46 26.93 2.31 -24.58
C GLN A 46 25.47 2.16 -25.04
N ARG A 47 24.92 0.95 -24.98
CA ARG A 47 23.50 0.71 -25.24
C ARG A 47 22.61 1.40 -24.21
N ALA A 48 22.94 1.32 -22.92
CA ALA A 48 22.20 1.97 -21.86
C ALA A 48 22.17 3.50 -22.04
N ARG A 49 23.31 4.12 -22.39
CA ARG A 49 23.40 5.55 -22.73
C ARG A 49 22.54 5.91 -23.92
N GLY A 50 22.60 5.10 -24.99
CA GLY A 50 21.77 5.30 -26.17
C GLY A 50 20.28 5.24 -25.88
N LEU A 51 19.84 4.27 -25.07
CA LEU A 51 18.45 4.15 -24.65
C LEU A 51 17.99 5.34 -23.79
N ALA A 52 18.84 5.82 -22.89
CA ALA A 52 18.54 6.99 -22.08
C ALA A 52 18.42 8.29 -22.88
N GLY A 53 19.12 8.40 -24.00
CA GLY A 53 19.07 9.55 -24.92
C GLY A 53 17.99 9.46 -26.00
N THR A 54 17.22 8.38 -26.08
CA THR A 54 16.17 8.21 -27.10
C THR A 54 14.91 8.98 -26.71
N GLU A 55 14.41 9.83 -27.61
CA GLU A 55 13.14 10.55 -27.44
C GLU A 55 12.06 9.99 -28.38
N PRO A 56 10.80 9.81 -27.94
CA PRO A 56 10.31 9.95 -26.56
C PRO A 56 10.56 8.68 -25.74
N VAL A 57 11.10 8.83 -24.52
CA VAL A 57 11.24 7.73 -23.57
C VAL A 57 10.29 7.92 -22.39
N ALA A 58 9.62 6.85 -21.95
CA ALA A 58 8.73 6.90 -20.79
C ALA A 58 9.52 6.87 -19.47
N LEU A 59 8.98 7.52 -18.42
CA LEU A 59 9.60 7.51 -17.09
C LEU A 59 9.81 6.08 -16.56
N ALA A 60 8.85 5.18 -16.80
CA ALA A 60 8.93 3.77 -16.42
C ALA A 60 10.08 3.02 -17.11
N GLU A 61 10.37 3.34 -18.38
CA GLU A 61 11.47 2.75 -19.14
C GLU A 61 12.83 3.18 -18.57
N LEU A 62 12.99 4.47 -18.28
CA LEU A 62 14.20 4.98 -17.62
C LEU A 62 14.41 4.37 -16.24
N THR A 63 13.34 4.21 -15.47
CA THR A 63 13.38 3.57 -14.16
C THR A 63 13.84 2.12 -14.25
N SER A 64 13.29 1.36 -15.20
CA SER A 64 13.71 -0.02 -15.48
C SER A 64 15.16 -0.08 -15.96
N LEU A 65 15.61 0.90 -16.75
CA LEU A 65 16.99 0.98 -17.22
C LEU A 65 17.97 1.22 -16.06
N VAL A 66 17.63 2.07 -15.08
CA VAL A 66 18.44 2.25 -13.86
C VAL A 66 18.56 0.92 -13.09
N GLU A 67 17.44 0.20 -12.86
CA GLU A 67 17.49 -1.11 -12.21
C GLU A 67 18.40 -2.08 -12.97
N GLN A 68 18.30 -2.14 -14.29
CA GLN A 68 19.12 -3.00 -15.12
C GLN A 68 20.61 -2.62 -15.05
N CYS A 69 20.94 -1.33 -15.07
CA CYS A 69 22.33 -0.87 -14.95
C CYS A 69 22.95 -1.25 -13.60
N LEU A 70 22.17 -1.16 -12.51
CA LEU A 70 22.61 -1.57 -11.17
C LEU A 70 22.79 -3.09 -11.07
N LEU A 71 21.82 -3.87 -11.59
CA LEU A 71 21.91 -5.33 -11.60
C LEU A 71 23.08 -5.86 -12.44
N ALA A 72 23.37 -5.21 -13.56
CA ALA A 72 24.45 -5.58 -14.47
C ALA A 72 25.81 -4.98 -14.09
N GLU A 73 25.89 -4.24 -12.98
CA GLU A 73 27.12 -3.55 -12.53
C GLU A 73 27.74 -2.66 -13.62
N LEU A 74 26.93 -1.75 -14.19
CA LEU A 74 27.35 -0.78 -15.21
C LEU A 74 27.50 0.64 -14.61
N PRO A 75 28.50 0.89 -13.75
CA PRO A 75 28.66 2.17 -13.05
C PRO A 75 28.86 3.35 -14.03
N ASP A 76 29.49 3.11 -15.16
CA ASP A 76 29.77 4.14 -16.17
C ASP A 76 28.54 4.61 -16.93
N ALA A 77 27.45 3.82 -16.96
CA ALA A 77 26.19 4.21 -17.58
C ALA A 77 25.30 5.03 -16.63
N LEU A 78 25.41 4.78 -15.32
CA LEU A 78 24.49 5.33 -14.31
C LEU A 78 24.38 6.86 -14.31
N PRO A 79 25.46 7.65 -14.40
CA PRO A 79 25.36 9.12 -14.35
C PRO A 79 24.46 9.68 -15.46
N GLU A 80 24.59 9.20 -16.69
CA GLU A 80 23.81 9.67 -17.83
C GLU A 80 22.35 9.18 -17.75
N VAL A 81 22.12 7.92 -17.36
CA VAL A 81 20.80 7.37 -17.17
C VAL A 81 20.03 8.09 -16.04
N LEU A 82 20.71 8.39 -14.92
CA LEU A 82 20.13 9.15 -13.81
C LEU A 82 19.85 10.61 -14.18
N ALA A 83 20.71 11.24 -14.99
CA ALA A 83 20.47 12.59 -15.48
C ALA A 83 19.22 12.63 -16.39
N ALA A 84 19.07 11.68 -17.31
CA ALA A 84 17.90 11.55 -18.16
C ALA A 84 16.62 11.29 -17.35
N LEU A 85 16.69 10.39 -16.37
CA LEU A 85 15.59 10.11 -15.44
C LEU A 85 15.18 11.35 -14.65
N SER A 86 16.15 12.08 -14.08
CA SER A 86 15.90 13.32 -13.33
C SER A 86 15.23 14.39 -14.19
N ALA A 87 15.73 14.59 -15.40
CA ALA A 87 15.14 15.53 -16.35
C ALA A 87 13.70 15.14 -16.71
N LYS A 88 13.47 13.86 -17.02
CA LYS A 88 12.14 13.35 -17.36
C LYS A 88 11.18 13.46 -16.17
N ALA A 89 11.60 13.04 -14.98
CA ALA A 89 10.80 13.18 -13.77
C ALA A 89 10.46 14.63 -13.46
N ALA A 90 11.38 15.59 -13.71
CA ALA A 90 11.13 17.01 -13.48
C ALA A 90 10.07 17.60 -14.41
N LEU A 91 9.95 17.10 -15.63
CA LEU A 91 8.99 17.54 -16.64
C LEU A 91 7.65 16.82 -16.56
N ASP A 92 7.60 15.65 -15.94
CA ASP A 92 6.35 14.86 -15.86
C ASP A 92 5.38 15.52 -14.89
N THR A 93 4.22 15.91 -15.38
CA THR A 93 3.15 16.56 -14.61
C THR A 93 2.13 15.55 -14.06
N ASP A 94 2.15 14.30 -14.56
CA ASP A 94 1.25 13.26 -14.07
C ASP A 94 1.82 12.59 -12.82
N VAL A 95 1.13 12.81 -11.71
CA VAL A 95 1.52 12.25 -10.42
C VAL A 95 1.47 10.71 -10.41
N THR A 96 0.60 10.11 -11.22
CA THR A 96 0.47 8.65 -11.29
C THR A 96 1.70 7.99 -11.92
N HIS A 97 2.33 8.64 -12.90
CA HIS A 97 3.61 8.19 -13.45
C HIS A 97 4.74 8.23 -12.40
N LEU A 98 4.80 9.30 -11.61
CA LEU A 98 5.77 9.41 -10.52
C LEU A 98 5.53 8.33 -9.45
N MET A 99 4.25 8.07 -9.10
CA MET A 99 3.88 7.03 -8.15
C MET A 99 4.21 5.63 -8.66
N ALA A 100 4.05 5.38 -9.95
CA ALA A 100 4.39 4.09 -10.57
C ALA A 100 5.91 3.85 -10.58
N ALA A 101 6.71 4.90 -10.81
CA ALA A 101 8.16 4.83 -10.91
C ALA A 101 8.86 4.76 -9.54
N LEU A 102 8.32 5.42 -8.50
CA LEU A 102 8.98 5.57 -7.20
C LEU A 102 9.38 4.24 -6.54
N PRO A 103 8.56 3.17 -6.53
CA PRO A 103 8.94 1.90 -5.89
C PRO A 103 10.21 1.27 -6.48
N ALA A 104 10.37 1.33 -7.80
CA ALA A 104 11.54 0.83 -8.50
C ALA A 104 12.78 1.67 -8.14
N MET A 105 12.63 3.00 -8.08
CA MET A 105 13.72 3.91 -7.71
C MET A 105 14.18 3.71 -6.27
N VAL A 106 13.28 3.43 -5.34
CA VAL A 106 13.62 3.13 -3.94
C VAL A 106 14.36 1.79 -3.84
N ARG A 107 13.92 0.76 -4.58
CA ARG A 107 14.66 -0.50 -4.64
C ARG A 107 16.05 -0.32 -5.21
N ALA A 108 16.16 0.44 -6.30
CA ALA A 108 17.44 0.76 -6.93
C ALA A 108 18.38 1.52 -5.98
N HIS A 109 17.87 2.48 -5.23
CA HIS A 109 18.63 3.21 -4.21
C HIS A 109 19.18 2.28 -3.13
N ARG A 110 18.33 1.42 -2.55
CA ARG A 110 18.77 0.44 -1.54
C ARG A 110 19.78 -0.57 -2.08
N TYR A 111 19.60 -1.00 -3.33
CA TYR A 111 20.52 -1.94 -3.95
C TYR A 111 21.88 -1.32 -4.19
N GLY A 112 21.93 -0.05 -4.65
CA GLY A 112 23.15 0.71 -4.82
C GLY A 112 23.92 0.93 -3.52
N ASP A 113 23.20 1.23 -2.43
CA ASP A 113 23.77 1.42 -1.09
C ASP A 113 24.45 0.14 -0.58
N VAL A 114 23.81 -1.02 -0.73
CA VAL A 114 24.38 -2.32 -0.33
C VAL A 114 25.65 -2.69 -1.12
N ARG A 115 25.77 -2.27 -2.38
CA ARG A 115 26.93 -2.55 -3.25
C ARG A 115 28.00 -1.46 -3.29
N GLY A 116 27.82 -0.37 -2.52
CA GLY A 116 28.76 0.75 -2.50
C GLY A 116 28.82 1.54 -3.81
N THR A 117 27.79 1.44 -4.64
CA THR A 117 27.65 2.27 -5.86
C THR A 117 27.28 3.69 -5.44
N PRO A 118 27.80 4.78 -6.08
CA PRO A 118 27.45 6.15 -5.71
C PRO A 118 25.96 6.42 -5.88
N ALA A 119 25.19 6.26 -4.80
CA ALA A 119 23.72 6.37 -4.80
C ALA A 119 23.24 7.77 -4.41
N GLU A 120 24.14 8.74 -4.18
CA GLU A 120 23.79 10.09 -3.71
C GLU A 120 22.81 10.81 -4.64
N GLY A 121 23.03 10.74 -5.96
CA GLY A 121 22.13 11.31 -6.95
C GLY A 121 20.73 10.67 -6.93
N LEU A 122 20.66 9.35 -6.67
CA LEU A 122 19.43 8.60 -6.63
C LEU A 122 18.57 8.97 -5.42
N ALA A 123 19.18 9.19 -4.26
CA ALA A 123 18.49 9.64 -3.05
C ALA A 123 17.82 11.01 -3.25
N ALA A 124 18.48 11.92 -3.95
CA ALA A 124 17.91 13.24 -4.28
C ALA A 124 16.71 13.13 -5.23
N ILE A 125 16.81 12.28 -6.26
CA ILE A 125 15.70 12.02 -7.20
C ILE A 125 14.50 11.41 -6.46
N VAL A 126 14.72 10.38 -5.65
CA VAL A 126 13.66 9.71 -4.86
C VAL A 126 12.93 10.71 -3.95
N ARG A 127 13.67 11.57 -3.25
CA ARG A 127 13.06 12.62 -2.40
C ARG A 127 12.26 13.61 -3.22
N SER A 128 12.79 14.12 -4.32
CA SER A 128 12.09 15.05 -5.21
C SER A 128 10.82 14.45 -5.78
N MET A 129 10.86 13.18 -6.21
CA MET A 129 9.66 12.47 -6.70
C MET A 129 8.60 12.35 -5.60
N LEU A 130 9.00 11.95 -4.38
CA LEU A 130 8.07 11.83 -3.25
C LEU A 130 7.44 13.17 -2.88
N ASP A 131 8.23 14.25 -2.88
CA ASP A 131 7.72 15.60 -2.60
C ASP A 131 6.65 16.02 -3.60
N ARG A 132 6.88 15.76 -4.87
CA ARG A 132 5.91 16.05 -5.93
C ARG A 132 4.67 15.17 -5.87
N ILE A 133 4.84 13.89 -5.53
CA ILE A 133 3.72 12.97 -5.27
C ILE A 133 2.85 13.53 -4.13
N CYS A 134 3.46 13.93 -3.01
CA CYS A 134 2.75 14.48 -1.87
C CYS A 134 1.97 15.77 -2.21
N VAL A 135 2.49 16.60 -3.11
CA VAL A 135 1.81 17.82 -3.57
C VAL A 135 0.69 17.50 -4.55
N GLY A 136 0.90 16.59 -5.49
CA GLY A 136 -0.05 16.29 -6.56
C GLY A 136 -1.18 15.31 -6.18
N LEU A 137 -0.92 14.40 -5.26
CA LEU A 137 -1.86 13.35 -4.86
C LEU A 137 -3.22 13.88 -4.37
N PRO A 138 -3.31 14.96 -3.57
CA PRO A 138 -4.60 15.50 -3.13
C PRO A 138 -5.53 15.90 -4.28
N VAL A 139 -4.99 16.37 -5.38
CA VAL A 139 -5.77 16.71 -6.58
C VAL A 139 -6.10 15.48 -7.38
N ALA A 140 -5.13 14.58 -7.59
CA ALA A 140 -5.31 13.34 -8.34
C ALA A 140 -6.33 12.38 -7.69
N ALA A 141 -6.55 12.46 -6.38
CA ALA A 141 -7.48 11.60 -5.66
C ALA A 141 -8.96 12.02 -5.75
N THR A 142 -9.30 13.08 -6.51
CA THR A 142 -10.65 13.63 -6.59
C THR A 142 -11.36 13.28 -7.89
N GLY A 143 -12.71 13.17 -7.85
CA GLY A 143 -13.54 13.02 -9.05
C GLY A 143 -13.31 11.73 -9.83
N MET A 144 -12.87 10.66 -9.17
CA MET A 144 -12.51 9.38 -9.80
C MET A 144 -13.72 8.48 -9.99
N ASP A 145 -13.73 7.75 -11.10
CA ASP A 145 -14.54 6.56 -11.28
C ASP A 145 -13.92 5.31 -10.64
N ASP A 146 -14.59 4.18 -10.71
CA ASP A 146 -14.15 2.91 -10.10
C ASP A 146 -12.83 2.41 -10.67
N GLU A 147 -12.57 2.56 -11.98
CA GLU A 147 -11.36 2.10 -12.64
C GLU A 147 -10.16 2.96 -12.25
N ALA A 148 -10.30 4.27 -12.31
CA ALA A 148 -9.27 5.22 -11.88
C ALA A 148 -8.95 5.05 -10.39
N ALA A 149 -9.96 4.85 -9.53
CA ALA A 149 -9.76 4.60 -8.10
C ALA A 149 -9.00 3.30 -7.85
N ALA A 150 -9.31 2.22 -8.58
CA ALA A 150 -8.59 0.95 -8.48
C ALA A 150 -7.12 1.08 -8.96
N GLY A 151 -6.87 1.88 -9.99
CA GLY A 151 -5.54 2.22 -10.46
C GLY A 151 -4.75 3.00 -9.40
N LEU A 152 -5.34 4.08 -8.87
CA LEU A 152 -4.71 4.90 -7.84
C LEU A 152 -4.42 4.12 -6.56
N LEU A 153 -5.31 3.20 -6.14
CA LEU A 153 -5.08 2.35 -4.97
C LEU A 153 -3.78 1.56 -5.09
N LYS A 154 -3.51 0.95 -6.25
CA LYS A 154 -2.25 0.22 -6.50
C LYS A 154 -1.03 1.13 -6.39
N HIS A 155 -1.14 2.36 -6.89
CA HIS A 155 -0.05 3.33 -6.79
C HIS A 155 0.17 3.79 -5.35
N VAL A 156 -0.89 4.04 -4.58
CA VAL A 156 -0.80 4.37 -3.14
C VAL A 156 -0.11 3.26 -2.36
N ASP A 157 -0.48 2.01 -2.60
CA ASP A 157 0.14 0.85 -1.96
C ASP A 157 1.62 0.70 -2.34
N GLY A 158 1.95 0.92 -3.60
CA GLY A 158 3.33 0.91 -4.08
C GLY A 158 4.19 1.98 -3.42
N VAL A 159 3.71 3.21 -3.37
CA VAL A 159 4.41 4.33 -2.70
C VAL A 159 4.53 4.08 -1.21
N HIS A 160 3.46 3.62 -0.55
CA HIS A 160 3.49 3.33 0.89
C HIS A 160 4.55 2.26 1.23
N SER A 161 4.60 1.18 0.47
CA SER A 161 5.62 0.14 0.61
C SER A 161 7.03 0.67 0.36
N ALA A 162 7.21 1.53 -0.64
CA ALA A 162 8.49 2.15 -0.96
C ALA A 162 8.98 3.08 0.17
N VAL A 163 8.07 3.90 0.73
CA VAL A 163 8.38 4.78 1.86
C VAL A 163 8.77 3.98 3.11
N ALA A 164 8.11 2.85 3.38
CA ALA A 164 8.48 1.95 4.46
C ALA A 164 9.89 1.37 4.28
N LEU A 165 10.29 1.07 3.04
CA LEU A 165 11.64 0.61 2.71
C LEU A 165 12.71 1.70 2.93
N LEU A 166 12.41 2.97 2.65
CA LEU A 166 13.32 4.10 2.90
C LEU A 166 13.56 4.29 4.41
N ASP A 167 12.50 4.20 5.20
CA ASP A 167 12.56 4.36 6.65
C ASP A 167 13.39 3.24 7.32
N ALA A 168 13.19 1.99 6.90
CA ALA A 168 13.96 0.84 7.39
C ALA A 168 15.47 0.94 7.05
N GLY A 169 15.84 1.57 5.93
CA GLY A 169 17.23 1.81 5.56
C GLY A 169 17.91 2.87 6.44
N ALA A 170 17.19 3.90 6.82
CA ALA A 170 17.69 4.96 7.70
C ALA A 170 18.01 4.45 9.13
N GLN A 171 17.27 3.45 9.60
CA GLN A 171 17.47 2.85 10.93
C GLN A 171 18.58 1.79 10.97
N GLY A 172 18.91 1.17 9.84
CA GLY A 172 19.93 0.14 9.73
C GLY A 172 21.38 0.68 9.64
N GLY A 173 21.57 1.97 9.40
CA GLY A 173 22.89 2.63 9.26
C GLY A 173 23.57 3.04 10.56
N THR A 174 22.94 2.91 11.72
CA THR A 174 23.50 3.31 13.04
C THR A 174 23.91 2.11 13.89
N GLY A 175 24.68 1.17 13.30
CA GLY A 175 25.34 0.07 14.01
C GLY A 175 26.67 0.48 14.67
N GLY A 176 26.72 1.61 15.39
CA GLY A 176 27.80 1.97 16.31
C GLY A 176 27.35 1.78 17.76
N PRO A 177 28.27 1.47 18.71
CA PRO A 177 27.92 1.35 20.13
C PRO A 177 27.34 2.68 20.64
N PRO A 178 26.37 2.66 21.58
CA PRO A 178 25.74 3.86 22.10
C PRO A 178 26.80 4.75 22.77
N ALA A 179 27.02 5.94 22.23
CA ALA A 179 27.73 6.99 22.93
C ALA A 179 26.78 7.53 24.03
N GLU A 180 27.14 7.26 25.28
CA GLU A 180 26.54 7.88 26.46
C GLU A 180 26.92 9.36 26.46
N ASP A 181 26.13 10.21 25.85
CA ASP A 181 26.09 11.64 26.19
C ASP A 181 24.69 12.20 25.88
N GLY A 182 24.01 12.59 26.93
CA GLY A 182 22.67 13.13 26.93
C GLY A 182 22.55 14.46 26.21
N ARG A 183 22.03 14.43 24.98
CA ARG A 183 21.42 15.60 24.32
C ARG A 183 20.17 15.19 23.55
N SER A 184 19.08 15.19 24.27
CA SER A 184 17.70 14.99 23.80
C SER A 184 17.15 16.20 23.00
N GLY A 185 17.86 16.70 22.02
CA GLY A 185 17.41 17.85 21.25
C GLY A 185 17.51 17.72 19.71
N GLY A 186 18.14 16.64 19.22
CA GLY A 186 18.39 16.44 17.77
C GLY A 186 17.32 15.63 17.04
N ASP A 187 16.64 14.73 17.74
CA ASP A 187 15.80 13.73 17.11
C ASP A 187 14.45 14.28 16.58
N ALA A 188 13.85 15.25 17.26
CA ALA A 188 12.56 15.82 16.85
C ALA A 188 12.62 16.58 15.52
N ASN A 189 13.76 17.21 15.20
CA ASN A 189 13.93 17.98 13.98
C ASN A 189 14.35 17.11 12.79
N ALA A 190 15.07 16.03 13.02
CA ALA A 190 15.41 15.01 12.02
C ALA A 190 14.17 14.21 11.62
N GLU A 191 13.31 13.89 12.57
CA GLU A 191 12.02 13.24 12.32
C GLU A 191 11.03 14.13 11.54
N ALA A 192 11.05 15.46 11.74
CA ALA A 192 10.14 16.38 11.05
C ALA A 192 10.30 16.36 9.52
N GLY A 193 11.48 16.02 9.01
CA GLY A 193 11.79 15.91 7.58
C GLY A 193 11.73 14.50 7.00
N SER A 194 11.35 13.46 7.78
CA SER A 194 11.38 12.09 7.30
C SER A 194 10.40 11.86 6.14
N PRO A 195 10.78 11.09 5.08
CA PRO A 195 9.90 10.70 3.98
C PRO A 195 8.58 10.11 4.45
N ARG A 196 8.62 9.27 5.47
CA ARG A 196 7.45 8.62 6.08
C ARG A 196 6.48 9.62 6.67
N ARG A 197 6.95 10.55 7.50
CA ARG A 197 6.09 11.55 8.14
C ARG A 197 5.40 12.44 7.10
N ARG A 198 6.14 12.87 6.05
CA ARG A 198 5.58 13.64 4.95
C ARG A 198 4.50 12.87 4.21
N TRP A 199 4.76 11.61 3.89
CA TRP A 199 3.79 10.73 3.23
C TRP A 199 2.52 10.55 4.07
N LEU A 200 2.66 10.14 5.33
CA LEU A 200 1.52 9.92 6.24
C LEU A 200 0.74 11.22 6.48
N GLY A 201 1.42 12.34 6.64
CA GLY A 201 0.78 13.66 6.75
C GLY A 201 -0.06 14.01 5.51
N THR A 202 0.44 13.69 4.31
CA THR A 202 -0.32 13.85 3.05
C THR A 202 -1.56 12.95 3.04
N LEU A 203 -1.42 11.66 3.38
CA LEU A 203 -2.55 10.73 3.43
C LEU A 203 -3.60 11.18 4.44
N ARG A 204 -3.18 11.68 5.61
CA ARG A 204 -4.08 12.19 6.65
C ARG A 204 -4.86 13.39 6.13
N GLY A 205 -4.19 14.39 5.52
CA GLY A 205 -4.85 15.55 4.94
C GLY A 205 -5.87 15.19 3.85
N ILE A 206 -5.61 14.13 3.09
CA ILE A 206 -6.55 13.64 2.07
C ILE A 206 -7.72 12.89 2.73
N SER A 207 -7.47 12.06 3.74
CA SER A 207 -8.47 11.18 4.36
C SER A 207 -9.66 11.91 5.01
N ASP A 208 -9.51 13.21 5.31
CA ASP A 208 -10.56 14.05 5.89
C ASP A 208 -11.48 14.69 4.84
N ARG A 209 -11.19 14.49 3.56
CA ARG A 209 -11.98 15.05 2.45
C ARG A 209 -13.25 14.23 2.22
N ARG A 210 -14.31 14.91 1.76
CA ARG A 210 -15.62 14.30 1.49
C ARG A 210 -15.82 13.89 0.03
N ASP A 211 -14.96 14.34 -0.86
CA ASP A 211 -15.03 14.14 -2.31
C ASP A 211 -14.20 12.95 -2.81
N LEU A 212 -13.69 12.12 -1.88
CA LEU A 212 -12.94 10.92 -2.20
C LEU A 212 -13.84 9.79 -2.68
N HIS A 213 -13.30 8.98 -3.59
CA HIS A 213 -13.89 7.68 -3.91
C HIS A 213 -13.85 6.75 -2.69
N GLY A 214 -14.92 5.97 -2.44
CA GLY A 214 -15.00 5.08 -1.26
C GLY A 214 -13.80 4.16 -1.12
N LEU A 215 -13.34 3.56 -2.22
CA LEU A 215 -12.18 2.66 -2.26
C LEU A 215 -10.90 3.33 -1.71
N ILE A 216 -10.64 4.56 -2.10
CA ILE A 216 -9.48 5.34 -1.64
C ILE A 216 -9.66 5.74 -0.18
N GLU A 217 -10.84 6.28 0.20
CA GLU A 217 -11.16 6.65 1.59
C GLU A 217 -10.92 5.49 2.55
N GLY A 218 -11.41 4.28 2.21
CA GLY A 218 -11.20 3.07 3.01
C GLY A 218 -9.73 2.67 3.10
N ARG A 219 -8.99 2.71 1.98
CA ARG A 219 -7.57 2.33 1.98
C ARG A 219 -6.69 3.30 2.79
N LEU A 220 -6.91 4.60 2.65
CA LEU A 220 -6.19 5.60 3.44
C LEU A 220 -6.48 5.43 4.93
N THR A 221 -7.74 5.19 5.31
CA THR A 221 -8.11 4.91 6.70
C THR A 221 -7.36 3.69 7.23
N ARG A 222 -7.25 2.61 6.45
CA ARG A 222 -6.52 1.41 6.84
C ARG A 222 -5.02 1.67 7.01
N ILE A 223 -4.37 2.32 6.06
CA ILE A 223 -2.93 2.63 6.13
C ILE A 223 -2.63 3.48 7.37
N LEU A 224 -3.43 4.51 7.62
CA LEU A 224 -3.24 5.40 8.77
C LEU A 224 -3.48 4.67 10.10
N LEU A 225 -4.47 3.77 10.17
CA LEU A 225 -4.71 2.92 11.34
C LEU A 225 -3.51 2.00 11.60
N ASP A 226 -3.02 1.30 10.57
CA ASP A 226 -1.89 0.36 10.69
C ASP A 226 -0.58 1.09 11.09
N CYS A 227 -0.47 2.38 10.76
CA CYS A 227 0.66 3.23 11.15
C CYS A 227 0.51 3.91 12.52
N GLY A 228 -0.63 3.75 13.21
CA GLY A 228 -0.92 4.42 14.50
C GLY A 228 -1.19 5.92 14.36
N GLU A 229 -1.53 6.39 13.16
CA GLU A 229 -1.83 7.79 12.88
C GLU A 229 -3.32 8.14 13.04
N LEU A 230 -4.17 7.14 13.40
CA LEU A 230 -5.61 7.27 13.41
C LEU A 230 -6.25 6.37 14.46
N ASP A 231 -7.04 6.96 15.36
CA ASP A 231 -7.72 6.25 16.44
C ASP A 231 -9.23 6.09 16.20
N ASP A 232 -9.80 6.83 15.22
CA ASP A 232 -11.24 6.91 14.95
C ASP A 232 -11.71 6.00 13.78
N ALA A 233 -10.98 4.94 13.46
CA ALA A 233 -11.29 4.08 12.32
C ALA A 233 -12.71 3.48 12.40
N GLY A 234 -13.17 3.08 13.58
CA GLY A 234 -14.53 2.60 13.80
C GLY A 234 -15.60 3.65 13.49
N ASP A 235 -15.37 4.90 13.86
CA ASP A 235 -16.31 6.00 13.59
C ASP A 235 -16.31 6.36 12.09
N ARG A 236 -15.16 6.30 11.42
CA ARG A 236 -15.06 6.47 9.96
C ARG A 236 -15.81 5.36 9.23
N MET A 237 -15.63 4.12 9.65
CA MET A 237 -16.35 2.96 9.12
C MET A 237 -17.85 3.10 9.33
N SER A 238 -18.31 3.47 10.54
CA SER A 238 -19.73 3.69 10.85
C SER A 238 -20.35 4.78 9.97
N ARG A 239 -19.64 5.88 9.77
CA ARG A 239 -20.06 6.97 8.85
C ARG A 239 -20.13 6.51 7.39
N ALA A 240 -19.15 5.73 6.94
CA ALA A 240 -19.09 5.22 5.57
C ALA A 240 -20.25 4.25 5.28
N MET A 241 -20.64 3.46 6.28
CA MET A 241 -21.73 2.48 6.18
C MET A 241 -23.08 2.99 6.68
N SER A 242 -23.22 4.30 6.89
CA SER A 242 -24.51 4.89 7.33
C SER A 242 -25.60 4.72 6.26
N ARG A 243 -26.87 4.57 6.72
CA ARG A 243 -28.03 4.36 5.83
C ARG A 243 -28.27 5.48 4.81
N GLY A 244 -27.70 6.65 5.01
CA GLY A 244 -27.78 7.79 4.08
C GLY A 244 -26.80 7.75 2.92
N ARG A 245 -25.86 6.81 2.91
CA ARG A 245 -24.87 6.66 1.83
C ARG A 245 -25.31 5.62 0.80
N LEU A 246 -24.88 5.80 -0.46
CA LEU A 246 -25.09 4.81 -1.51
C LEU A 246 -24.42 3.48 -1.14
N PRO A 247 -25.12 2.34 -1.19
CA PRO A 247 -24.56 1.03 -0.83
C PRO A 247 -23.27 0.68 -1.60
N ALA A 248 -23.21 1.02 -2.89
CA ALA A 248 -22.00 0.80 -3.71
C ALA A 248 -20.78 1.56 -3.16
N ARG A 249 -20.95 2.80 -2.70
CA ARG A 249 -19.87 3.58 -2.10
C ARG A 249 -19.41 3.00 -0.76
N ALA A 250 -20.34 2.50 0.05
CA ALA A 250 -20.04 1.81 1.29
C ALA A 250 -19.27 0.50 1.03
N ALA A 251 -19.70 -0.29 0.03
CA ALA A 251 -19.02 -1.51 -0.39
C ALA A 251 -17.60 -1.22 -0.89
N ALA A 252 -17.41 -0.18 -1.69
CA ALA A 252 -16.08 0.25 -2.16
C ALA A 252 -15.20 0.68 -0.98
N TRP A 253 -15.76 1.38 0.02
CA TRP A 253 -15.03 1.74 1.23
C TRP A 253 -14.54 0.50 2.01
N VAL A 254 -15.42 -0.49 2.21
CA VAL A 254 -15.08 -1.77 2.85
C VAL A 254 -13.99 -2.49 2.07
N GLU A 255 -14.09 -2.51 0.74
CA GLU A 255 -13.05 -3.10 -0.12
C GLU A 255 -11.69 -2.43 0.10
N GLY A 256 -11.61 -1.11 0.07
CA GLY A 256 -10.38 -0.37 0.30
C GLY A 256 -9.81 -0.60 1.70
N PHE A 257 -10.65 -0.59 2.72
CA PHE A 257 -10.25 -0.82 4.11
C PHE A 257 -9.72 -2.24 4.35
N LEU A 258 -10.29 -3.23 3.71
CA LEU A 258 -9.90 -4.64 3.80
C LEU A 258 -8.83 -5.05 2.77
N ALA A 259 -8.40 -4.14 1.91
CA ALA A 259 -7.27 -4.38 1.02
C ALA A 259 -6.00 -4.67 1.86
N GLY A 260 -5.43 -5.84 1.67
CA GLY A 260 -4.30 -6.30 2.49
C GLY A 260 -4.64 -7.40 3.51
N GLY A 261 -5.91 -7.83 3.58
CA GLY A 261 -6.31 -9.00 4.34
C GLY A 261 -7.44 -8.79 5.35
N GLY A 262 -8.09 -9.90 5.70
CA GLY A 262 -9.25 -9.94 6.59
C GLY A 262 -8.91 -10.13 8.08
N LEU A 263 -7.63 -10.28 8.44
CA LEU A 263 -7.23 -10.56 9.84
C LEU A 263 -7.71 -9.48 10.81
N LEU A 264 -7.79 -8.23 10.37
CA LEU A 264 -8.29 -7.15 11.22
C LEU A 264 -9.72 -7.41 11.71
N LEU A 265 -10.59 -7.94 10.85
CA LEU A 265 -11.97 -8.31 11.24
C LEU A 265 -12.00 -9.47 12.25
N VAL A 266 -11.01 -10.35 12.21
CA VAL A 266 -10.89 -11.46 13.18
C VAL A 266 -10.49 -10.96 14.56
N HIS A 267 -9.61 -9.96 14.61
CA HIS A 267 -9.03 -9.44 15.86
C HIS A 267 -9.82 -8.28 16.47
N ASP A 268 -10.63 -7.56 15.67
CA ASP A 268 -11.46 -6.47 16.15
C ASP A 268 -12.97 -6.79 15.98
N PRO A 269 -13.64 -7.28 17.05
CA PRO A 269 -15.06 -7.59 17.02
C PRO A 269 -15.97 -6.39 16.71
N ARG A 270 -15.52 -5.17 17.03
CA ARG A 270 -16.29 -3.94 16.77
C ARG A 270 -16.37 -3.67 15.27
N LEU A 271 -15.23 -3.77 14.57
CA LEU A 271 -15.18 -3.59 13.12
C LEU A 271 -15.97 -4.68 12.40
N LEU A 272 -15.86 -5.94 12.85
CA LEU A 272 -16.65 -7.04 12.31
C LEU A 272 -18.16 -6.78 12.50
N GLY A 273 -18.58 -6.36 13.70
CA GLY A 273 -19.97 -6.02 14.00
C GLY A 273 -20.52 -4.87 13.17
N LEU A 274 -19.71 -3.87 12.84
CA LEU A 274 -20.11 -2.78 11.94
C LEU A 274 -20.37 -3.28 10.52
N VAL A 275 -19.50 -4.14 9.98
CA VAL A 275 -19.67 -4.73 8.65
C VAL A 275 -20.91 -5.64 8.61
N ASP A 276 -21.07 -6.50 9.62
CA ASP A 276 -22.23 -7.41 9.73
C ASP A 276 -23.54 -6.64 9.87
N GLY A 277 -23.62 -5.64 10.76
CA GLY A 277 -24.78 -4.79 10.95
C GLY A 277 -25.14 -3.98 9.70
N TRP A 278 -24.16 -3.54 8.93
CA TRP A 278 -24.40 -2.89 7.65
C TRP A 278 -24.98 -3.88 6.62
N LEU A 279 -24.38 -5.06 6.47
CA LEU A 279 -24.82 -6.08 5.51
C LEU A 279 -26.25 -6.56 5.80
N THR A 280 -26.55 -6.82 7.06
CA THR A 280 -27.89 -7.25 7.51
C THR A 280 -28.95 -6.16 7.41
N GLY A 281 -28.52 -4.90 7.42
CA GLY A 281 -29.39 -3.73 7.25
C GLY A 281 -29.73 -3.39 5.80
N LEU A 282 -29.09 -4.04 4.79
CA LEU A 282 -29.38 -3.81 3.37
C LEU A 282 -30.71 -4.48 2.97
N SER A 283 -31.46 -3.80 2.07
CA SER A 283 -32.57 -4.45 1.37
C SER A 283 -32.05 -5.53 0.42
N SER A 284 -32.91 -6.48 0.03
CA SER A 284 -32.55 -7.56 -0.91
C SER A 284 -32.01 -7.04 -2.24
N GLY A 285 -32.58 -5.96 -2.79
CA GLY A 285 -32.05 -5.32 -4.00
C GLY A 285 -30.67 -4.72 -3.80
N GLN A 286 -30.50 -3.91 -2.74
CA GLN A 286 -29.20 -3.30 -2.41
C GLN A 286 -28.11 -4.35 -2.17
N PHE A 287 -28.45 -5.46 -1.49
CA PHE A 287 -27.52 -6.55 -1.26
C PHE A 287 -27.08 -7.20 -2.59
N THR A 288 -28.03 -7.41 -3.51
CA THR A 288 -27.72 -7.95 -4.84
C THR A 288 -26.78 -7.04 -5.63
N ASP A 289 -27.00 -5.72 -5.55
CA ASP A 289 -26.18 -4.72 -6.24
C ASP A 289 -24.73 -4.69 -5.73
N VAL A 290 -24.51 -4.84 -4.43
CA VAL A 290 -23.15 -4.81 -3.83
C VAL A 290 -22.48 -6.19 -3.78
N LEU A 291 -23.19 -7.26 -4.04
CA LEU A 291 -22.67 -8.64 -3.94
C LEU A 291 -21.41 -8.91 -4.80
N PRO A 292 -21.29 -8.40 -6.04
CA PRO A 292 -20.07 -8.55 -6.82
C PRO A 292 -18.83 -7.93 -6.14
N LEU A 293 -18.99 -6.73 -5.55
CA LEU A 293 -17.94 -6.03 -4.81
C LEU A 293 -17.52 -6.83 -3.57
N LEU A 294 -18.49 -7.33 -2.80
CA LEU A 294 -18.24 -8.15 -1.62
C LEU A 294 -17.52 -9.45 -1.98
N ARG A 295 -17.96 -10.14 -3.04
CA ARG A 295 -17.29 -11.36 -3.53
C ARG A 295 -15.84 -11.08 -3.92
N ARG A 296 -15.57 -9.95 -4.58
CA ARG A 296 -14.20 -9.54 -4.93
C ARG A 296 -13.38 -9.32 -3.65
N THR A 297 -13.88 -8.52 -2.72
CA THR A 297 -13.20 -8.18 -1.46
C THR A 297 -12.87 -9.43 -0.63
N PHE A 298 -13.87 -10.23 -0.29
CA PHE A 298 -13.67 -11.43 0.53
C PHE A 298 -12.98 -12.57 -0.24
N GLY A 299 -13.05 -12.55 -1.57
CA GLY A 299 -12.35 -13.48 -2.44
C GLY A 299 -10.84 -13.33 -2.41
N THR A 300 -10.32 -12.15 -2.12
CA THR A 300 -8.88 -11.89 -2.01
C THR A 300 -8.27 -12.42 -0.72
N PHE A 301 -9.08 -12.69 0.30
CA PHE A 301 -8.59 -13.22 1.58
C PHE A 301 -8.02 -14.63 1.43
N ALA A 302 -6.98 -14.94 2.18
CA ALA A 302 -6.46 -16.28 2.27
C ALA A 302 -7.52 -17.24 2.85
N ALA A 303 -7.48 -18.52 2.47
CA ALA A 303 -8.45 -19.50 2.95
C ALA A 303 -8.55 -19.61 4.50
N PRO A 304 -7.43 -19.53 5.26
CA PRO A 304 -7.47 -19.48 6.72
C PRO A 304 -8.20 -18.22 7.26
N GLU A 305 -7.99 -17.05 6.66
CA GLU A 305 -8.65 -15.81 7.07
C GLU A 305 -10.17 -15.87 6.86
N ARG A 306 -10.61 -16.36 5.68
CA ARG A 306 -12.05 -16.53 5.41
C ARG A 306 -12.71 -17.47 6.41
N ARG A 307 -12.00 -18.56 6.79
CA ARG A 307 -12.50 -19.51 7.80
C ARG A 307 -12.61 -18.83 9.17
N ALA A 308 -11.58 -18.10 9.59
CA ALA A 308 -11.56 -17.41 10.87
C ALA A 308 -12.66 -16.35 11.00
N VAL A 309 -12.89 -15.53 9.96
CA VAL A 309 -14.01 -14.58 9.90
C VAL A 309 -15.35 -15.32 10.02
N GLY A 310 -15.54 -16.42 9.27
CA GLY A 310 -16.77 -17.21 9.35
C GLY A 310 -17.01 -17.85 10.72
N GLU A 311 -15.97 -18.27 11.42
CA GLU A 311 -16.07 -18.81 12.78
C GLU A 311 -16.45 -17.73 13.79
N ARG A 312 -15.85 -16.52 13.66
CA ARG A 312 -16.19 -15.36 14.49
C ARG A 312 -17.66 -14.96 14.35
N LEU A 313 -18.17 -14.90 13.11
CA LEU A 313 -19.60 -14.56 12.87
C LEU A 313 -20.54 -15.60 13.47
N ARG A 314 -20.20 -16.90 13.38
CA ARG A 314 -21.02 -17.94 13.98
C ARG A 314 -21.01 -17.91 15.51
N SER A 315 -19.85 -17.60 16.13
CA SER A 315 -19.78 -17.45 17.59
C SER A 315 -20.56 -16.21 18.08
N ALA A 316 -20.43 -15.07 17.39
CA ALA A 316 -21.17 -13.85 17.71
C ALA A 316 -22.69 -14.07 17.59
N GLY A 317 -23.16 -14.83 16.59
CA GLY A 317 -24.58 -15.18 16.45
C GLY A 317 -25.09 -16.10 17.57
N ARG A 318 -24.27 -17.01 18.09
CA ARG A 318 -24.64 -17.85 19.25
C ARG A 318 -24.73 -17.04 20.54
N ASP A 319 -23.76 -16.17 20.81
CA ASP A 319 -23.76 -15.31 21.97
C ASP A 319 -24.95 -14.33 21.96
N ALA A 320 -25.40 -13.88 20.79
CA ALA A 320 -26.62 -13.07 20.66
C ALA A 320 -27.89 -13.88 20.93
N GLY A 321 -27.97 -15.12 20.40
CA GLY A 321 -29.09 -16.03 20.67
C GLY A 321 -29.21 -16.44 22.14
N GLU A 322 -28.08 -16.72 22.79
CA GLU A 322 -28.04 -17.03 24.22
C GLU A 322 -28.43 -15.84 25.11
N ARG A 323 -28.17 -14.59 24.67
CA ARG A 323 -28.61 -13.39 25.40
C ARG A 323 -30.10 -13.07 25.23
N GLU A 324 -30.75 -13.51 24.15
CA GLU A 324 -32.19 -13.36 23.98
C GLU A 324 -32.99 -14.39 24.80
N GLU A 325 -32.41 -15.56 25.14
CA GLU A 325 -33.10 -16.61 25.90
C GLU A 325 -33.02 -16.49 27.42
N THR A 326 -32.16 -15.62 27.97
CA THR A 326 -32.04 -15.46 29.43
C THR A 326 -32.61 -14.14 29.91
N VAL A 327 -33.91 -13.94 29.73
CA VAL A 327 -34.66 -12.99 30.57
C VAL A 327 -34.82 -13.64 31.93
N ASP A 328 -34.05 -13.14 32.90
CA ASP A 328 -34.25 -13.54 34.30
C ASP A 328 -35.64 -13.09 34.77
N GLU A 329 -36.60 -14.00 34.69
CA GLU A 329 -38.01 -13.72 35.00
C GLU A 329 -38.17 -13.13 36.42
N ARG A 330 -37.31 -13.50 37.39
CA ARG A 330 -37.35 -12.95 38.74
C ARG A 330 -36.94 -11.48 38.80
N ARG A 331 -35.95 -11.10 38.01
CA ARG A 331 -35.51 -9.70 37.90
C ARG A 331 -36.43 -8.88 37.00
N ALA A 332 -37.11 -9.51 36.02
CA ALA A 332 -38.06 -8.86 35.14
C ALA A 332 -39.46 -8.68 35.81
N ALA A 333 -39.81 -9.51 36.80
CA ALA A 333 -41.13 -9.49 37.44
C ALA A 333 -41.57 -8.11 37.96
N PRO A 334 -40.72 -7.30 38.63
CA PRO A 334 -41.12 -5.95 39.09
C PRO A 334 -41.40 -4.99 37.90
N ALA A 335 -40.62 -5.08 36.84
CA ALA A 335 -40.83 -4.24 35.66
C ALA A 335 -42.14 -4.65 34.91
N VAL A 336 -42.38 -5.95 34.78
CA VAL A 336 -43.65 -6.48 34.20
C VAL A 336 -44.82 -6.05 35.03
N ALA A 337 -44.78 -6.14 36.39
CA ALA A 337 -45.84 -5.69 37.26
C ALA A 337 -46.12 -4.18 37.12
N THR A 338 -45.11 -3.37 36.93
CA THR A 338 -45.24 -1.92 36.72
C THR A 338 -45.92 -1.63 35.38
N VAL A 339 -45.56 -2.32 34.30
CA VAL A 339 -46.18 -2.19 32.98
C VAL A 339 -47.64 -2.63 33.00
N LEU A 340 -47.94 -3.75 33.66
CA LEU A 340 -49.33 -4.24 33.80
C LEU A 340 -50.17 -3.26 34.61
N ALA A 341 -49.65 -2.64 35.67
CA ALA A 341 -50.35 -1.61 36.42
C ALA A 341 -50.60 -0.34 35.59
N ILE A 342 -49.72 0.06 34.74
CA ILE A 342 -49.88 1.19 33.79
C ILE A 342 -50.96 0.88 32.73
N LEU A 343 -51.00 -0.38 32.25
CA LEU A 343 -51.95 -0.84 31.26
C LEU A 343 -53.35 -1.19 31.85
N GLY A 344 -53.54 -1.04 33.16
CA GLY A 344 -54.81 -1.26 33.83
C GLY A 344 -55.24 -2.74 33.93
N THR A 345 -54.30 -3.68 33.75
CA THR A 345 -54.58 -5.11 33.92
C THR A 345 -54.26 -5.52 35.37
N PRO A 346 -55.26 -6.05 36.13
CA PRO A 346 -54.99 -6.47 37.51
C PRO A 346 -54.06 -7.67 37.54
N SER A 347 -52.98 -7.53 38.35
CA SER A 347 -52.09 -8.66 38.63
C SER A 347 -52.85 -9.71 39.42
N ARG A 348 -52.92 -10.94 38.90
CA ARG A 348 -53.38 -12.11 39.64
C ARG A 348 -52.28 -12.68 40.49
#